data_600e8c09fda9bae7c6a43efb4a90aaf7
#
_entry.id   600e8c09fda9bae7c6a43efb4a90aaf7
#
_cell.length_a   1.000
_cell.length_b   1.000
_cell.length_c   1.000
_cell.angle_alpha   90.00
_cell.angle_beta   90.00
_cell.angle_gamma   90.00
#
_symmetry.space_group_name_H-M   'P 1'
#
loop_
_entity.id
_entity.type
_entity.pdbx_description
1 polymer ?
#
loop_
_entity_poly.entity_id
_entity_poly.type
_entity_poly.pdbx_seq_one_letter_code
_entity_poly.pdbx_strand_id
1 'polypeptide(L)'
;MSSGTGTPGLLPLAEQLEELKQRSGRSYAALAHRTGLSRSTLHRYCQGATLPGTFGVVECVARVCGASEAELDRLYRAWRSAIAAQEQEQEQEQKQEGEAEPDLQDQAVAEEGGTPVPLRTYFLLRAAALLVAFVVTSTVTATSYVGGWADNVAAGTDAGTGSTAGGPESDEQQPEGPLWSVAPRPVDPEFFGQTLNTDTGEMPGFRTGAVRLWNSNTRWGGIERRRRHYDWTILDRMVKSAGRDGLPALFTFGGTPLWAAPDGRKSAFPDSMASPPDDLDDWDRFVEKVAQRYRDRIESYELWDYPSDRHHYAGSLTTLADMVERASRIIRQVDPGAVIACPSFGGLWTRQGLERLRKFARTGAYESCDVAALKLPPRRPDGRPEEIIELARTVHRIFYEDGIANIRLWNTGPDRDIGVAPPLEARRARDYAVRFYLAGLFSRPYGMTRMYFYSWGSRDLPLVVQPVGGPPTEAGRRMEGLMEWLDGAKIASCGRGAQMGLAEGAYTCRFERAGKPLDVLWTTRGRAEVTLEKGAYRLRHLDGRKAGVRAGERIGFDEEPVLIEHR
;
A
#
# COMPACT_ATOMS: atom_id res chain seq x y z
N MET A 1 -16.83 -7.34 45.01
CA MET A 1 -16.44 -6.23 44.13
C MET A 1 -15.00 -6.51 43.70
N SER A 2 -14.80 -7.10 42.53
CA SER A 2 -13.48 -7.42 41.99
C SER A 2 -13.03 -6.22 41.17
N SER A 3 -11.97 -5.56 41.59
CA SER A 3 -11.33 -4.45 40.88
C SER A 3 -10.77 -4.96 39.54
N GLY A 4 -11.39 -4.53 38.44
CA GLY A 4 -10.96 -4.88 37.09
C GLY A 4 -9.61 -4.25 36.78
N THR A 5 -8.65 -5.10 36.43
CA THR A 5 -7.29 -4.74 35.96
C THR A 5 -7.28 -4.48 34.45
N GLY A 6 -8.31 -3.84 33.90
CA GLY A 6 -8.38 -3.51 32.47
C GLY A 6 -7.70 -2.18 32.15
N THR A 7 -7.06 -2.07 30.97
CA THR A 7 -6.51 -0.81 30.46
C THR A 7 -7.67 0.17 30.20
N PRO A 8 -7.61 1.42 30.68
CA PRO A 8 -8.73 2.37 30.62
C PRO A 8 -9.32 2.57 29.20
N GLY A 9 -8.51 2.59 28.17
CA GLY A 9 -8.96 2.75 26.78
C GLY A 9 -9.69 1.52 26.20
N LEU A 10 -9.60 0.34 26.82
CA LEU A 10 -10.25 -0.91 26.38
C LEU A 10 -11.60 -1.18 27.05
N LEU A 11 -11.91 -0.49 28.14
CA LEU A 11 -13.10 -0.76 28.94
C LEU A 11 -14.41 -0.69 28.14
N PRO A 12 -14.66 0.34 27.28
CA PRO A 12 -15.92 0.42 26.54
C PRO A 12 -16.16 -0.74 25.56
N LEU A 13 -15.10 -1.31 24.99
CA LEU A 13 -15.18 -2.48 24.11
C LEU A 13 -15.43 -3.75 24.91
N ALA A 14 -14.70 -3.92 26.03
CA ALA A 14 -14.79 -5.09 26.89
C ALA A 14 -16.17 -5.22 27.53
N GLU A 15 -16.74 -4.11 28.02
CA GLU A 15 -18.08 -4.05 28.60
C GLU A 15 -19.14 -4.50 27.61
N GLN A 16 -19.11 -4.01 26.37
CA GLN A 16 -20.04 -4.40 25.32
C GLN A 16 -19.91 -5.88 24.94
N LEU A 17 -18.69 -6.41 24.86
CA LEU A 17 -18.45 -7.83 24.58
C LEU A 17 -18.96 -8.73 25.72
N GLU A 18 -18.71 -8.36 26.98
CA GLU A 18 -19.18 -9.12 28.14
C GLU A 18 -20.71 -9.08 28.25
N GLU A 19 -21.33 -7.92 27.98
CA GLU A 19 -22.80 -7.78 27.95
C GLU A 19 -23.42 -8.70 26.90
N LEU A 20 -22.89 -8.71 25.68
CA LEU A 20 -23.33 -9.60 24.61
C LEU A 20 -23.17 -11.07 24.98
N LYS A 21 -22.04 -11.43 25.57
CA LYS A 21 -21.79 -12.80 26.02
C LYS A 21 -22.78 -13.20 27.13
N GLN A 22 -23.03 -12.34 28.11
CA GLN A 22 -23.99 -12.62 29.18
C GLN A 22 -25.40 -12.79 28.62
N ARG A 23 -25.85 -11.88 27.76
CA ARG A 23 -27.14 -11.95 27.08
C ARG A 23 -27.32 -13.23 26.26
N SER A 24 -26.25 -13.70 25.62
CA SER A 24 -26.26 -14.93 24.81
C SER A 24 -26.41 -16.20 25.65
N GLY A 25 -26.22 -16.15 26.97
CA GLY A 25 -26.22 -17.29 27.88
C GLY A 25 -25.09 -18.31 27.63
N ARG A 26 -24.13 -18.02 26.74
CA ARG A 26 -23.07 -18.95 26.33
C ARG A 26 -21.88 -18.92 27.28
N SER A 27 -21.34 -20.08 27.58
CA SER A 27 -20.07 -20.20 28.30
C SER A 27 -18.88 -19.86 27.38
N TYR A 28 -17.78 -19.44 27.96
CA TYR A 28 -16.52 -19.24 27.20
C TYR A 28 -16.07 -20.50 26.45
N ALA A 29 -16.39 -21.71 26.94
CA ALA A 29 -16.10 -22.94 26.24
C ALA A 29 -16.95 -23.10 24.96
N ALA A 30 -18.24 -22.78 25.03
CA ALA A 30 -19.14 -22.80 23.88
C ALA A 30 -18.79 -21.74 22.84
N LEU A 31 -18.37 -20.55 23.27
CA LEU A 31 -17.87 -19.50 22.38
C LEU A 31 -16.56 -19.90 21.71
N ALA A 32 -15.61 -20.47 22.47
CA ALA A 32 -14.34 -20.95 21.96
C ALA A 32 -14.52 -21.97 20.82
N HIS A 33 -15.42 -22.93 21.00
CA HIS A 33 -15.74 -23.92 19.97
C HIS A 33 -16.33 -23.32 18.69
N ARG A 34 -17.14 -22.26 18.81
CA ARG A 34 -17.83 -21.63 17.67
C ARG A 34 -16.99 -20.56 16.95
N THR A 35 -16.11 -19.87 17.68
CA THR A 35 -15.29 -18.79 17.15
C THR A 35 -13.88 -19.25 16.72
N GLY A 36 -13.47 -20.45 17.13
CA GLY A 36 -12.10 -20.93 16.95
C GLY A 36 -11.06 -20.22 17.83
N LEU A 37 -11.48 -19.37 18.76
CA LEU A 37 -10.62 -18.69 19.73
C LEU A 37 -10.41 -19.53 20.99
N SER A 38 -9.30 -19.33 21.71
CA SER A 38 -9.11 -19.99 22.98
C SER A 38 -10.02 -19.39 24.07
N ARG A 39 -10.40 -20.20 25.07
CA ARG A 39 -11.19 -19.71 26.23
C ARG A 39 -10.51 -18.57 26.95
N SER A 40 -9.19 -18.63 27.11
CA SER A 40 -8.39 -17.59 27.77
C SER A 40 -8.36 -16.30 26.93
N THR A 41 -8.30 -16.40 25.61
CA THR A 41 -8.36 -15.24 24.70
C THR A 41 -9.70 -14.52 24.80
N LEU A 42 -10.81 -15.26 24.72
CA LEU A 42 -12.15 -14.69 24.85
C LEU A 42 -12.34 -14.00 26.22
N HIS A 43 -11.89 -14.66 27.29
CA HIS A 43 -11.95 -14.07 28.63
C HIS A 43 -11.16 -12.76 28.71
N ARG A 44 -9.96 -12.71 28.15
CA ARG A 44 -9.11 -11.50 28.15
C ARG A 44 -9.74 -10.36 27.35
N TYR A 45 -10.42 -10.65 26.24
CA TYR A 45 -11.14 -9.64 25.45
C TYR A 45 -12.32 -9.05 26.24
N CYS A 46 -13.13 -9.90 26.88
CA CYS A 46 -14.25 -9.46 27.70
C CYS A 46 -13.83 -8.78 29.02
N GLN A 47 -12.59 -8.94 29.46
CA GLN A 47 -12.06 -8.27 30.65
C GLN A 47 -11.21 -7.02 30.30
N GLY A 48 -11.08 -6.66 29.02
CA GLY A 48 -10.26 -5.51 28.60
C GLY A 48 -8.76 -5.68 28.87
N ALA A 49 -8.29 -6.92 29.05
CA ALA A 49 -6.89 -7.23 29.30
C ALA A 49 -6.06 -7.33 28.01
N THR A 50 -6.72 -7.38 26.84
CA THR A 50 -6.06 -7.44 25.53
C THR A 50 -7.01 -6.93 24.47
N LEU A 51 -6.51 -6.05 23.59
CA LEU A 51 -7.26 -5.59 22.43
C LEU A 51 -7.25 -6.66 21.32
N PRO A 52 -8.41 -7.01 20.73
CA PRO A 52 -8.45 -7.85 19.52
C PRO A 52 -7.69 -7.18 18.38
N GLY A 53 -6.78 -7.92 17.73
CA GLY A 53 -5.90 -7.37 16.68
C GLY A 53 -6.62 -6.96 15.39
N THR A 54 -7.84 -7.48 15.16
CA THR A 54 -8.71 -7.07 14.05
C THR A 54 -10.15 -6.98 14.52
N PHE A 55 -10.94 -6.12 13.88
CA PHE A 55 -12.37 -6.05 14.18
C PHE A 55 -13.10 -7.34 13.82
N GLY A 56 -12.65 -8.09 12.81
CA GLY A 56 -13.24 -9.38 12.45
C GLY A 56 -13.31 -10.38 13.61
N VAL A 57 -12.36 -10.32 14.54
CA VAL A 57 -12.39 -11.11 15.79
C VAL A 57 -13.54 -10.65 16.70
N VAL A 58 -13.68 -9.32 16.90
CA VAL A 58 -14.75 -8.72 17.70
C VAL A 58 -16.10 -9.09 17.09
N GLU A 59 -16.25 -8.91 15.80
CA GLU A 59 -17.46 -9.21 15.05
C GLU A 59 -17.83 -10.70 15.12
N CYS A 60 -16.87 -11.59 14.93
CA CYS A 60 -17.09 -13.03 15.04
C CYS A 60 -17.66 -13.41 16.41
N VAL A 61 -17.07 -12.91 17.50
CA VAL A 61 -17.57 -13.12 18.86
C VAL A 61 -18.97 -12.54 19.04
N ALA A 62 -19.18 -11.31 18.60
CA ALA A 62 -20.43 -10.59 18.73
C ALA A 62 -21.58 -11.29 17.96
N ARG A 63 -21.35 -11.71 16.71
CA ARG A 63 -22.35 -12.43 15.91
C ARG A 63 -22.69 -13.79 16.51
N VAL A 64 -21.72 -14.53 17.03
CA VAL A 64 -21.98 -15.77 17.76
C VAL A 64 -22.80 -15.51 19.02
N CYS A 65 -22.67 -14.34 19.63
CA CYS A 65 -23.49 -13.90 20.76
C CYS A 65 -24.88 -13.34 20.37
N GLY A 66 -25.17 -13.23 19.05
CA GLY A 66 -26.46 -12.73 18.55
C GLY A 66 -26.56 -11.20 18.53
N ALA A 67 -25.44 -10.50 18.28
CA ALA A 67 -25.43 -9.05 18.14
C ALA A 67 -26.22 -8.59 16.90
N SER A 68 -26.98 -7.52 17.03
CA SER A 68 -27.60 -6.79 15.93
C SER A 68 -26.58 -5.93 15.17
N GLU A 69 -26.91 -5.49 13.95
CA GLU A 69 -26.05 -4.60 13.16
C GLU A 69 -25.72 -3.29 13.92
N ALA A 70 -26.71 -2.70 14.61
CA ALA A 70 -26.48 -1.50 15.42
C ALA A 70 -25.51 -1.73 16.59
N GLU A 71 -25.48 -2.94 17.15
CA GLU A 71 -24.51 -3.33 18.20
C GLU A 71 -23.12 -3.56 17.60
N LEU A 72 -23.04 -4.15 16.43
CA LEU A 72 -21.77 -4.30 15.70
C LEU A 72 -21.16 -2.95 15.37
N ASP A 73 -21.96 -1.97 14.96
CA ASP A 73 -21.48 -0.60 14.72
C ASP A 73 -20.98 0.09 16.00
N ARG A 74 -21.62 -0.16 17.15
CA ARG A 74 -21.13 0.36 18.44
C ARG A 74 -19.81 -0.30 18.84
N LEU A 75 -19.72 -1.63 18.72
CA LEU A 75 -18.49 -2.39 18.98
C LEU A 75 -17.34 -1.94 18.09
N TYR A 76 -17.64 -1.67 16.82
CA TYR A 76 -16.62 -1.19 15.90
C TYR A 76 -16.07 0.18 16.34
N ARG A 77 -16.95 1.12 16.68
CA ARG A 77 -16.50 2.44 17.18
C ARG A 77 -15.68 2.32 18.46
N ALA A 78 -16.09 1.46 19.39
CA ALA A 78 -15.34 1.21 20.62
C ALA A 78 -13.97 0.59 20.35
N TRP A 79 -13.89 -0.39 19.45
CA TRP A 79 -12.64 -1.01 19.04
C TRP A 79 -11.70 -0.01 18.34
N ARG A 80 -12.23 0.83 17.44
CA ARG A 80 -11.46 1.90 16.77
C ARG A 80 -10.91 2.92 17.76
N SER A 81 -11.73 3.33 18.72
CA SER A 81 -11.29 4.26 19.77
C SER A 81 -10.19 3.65 20.64
N ALA A 82 -10.27 2.36 20.93
CA ALA A 82 -9.25 1.63 21.68
C ALA A 82 -7.93 1.51 20.92
N ILE A 83 -7.98 1.27 19.60
CA ILE A 83 -6.79 1.28 18.72
C ILE A 83 -6.14 2.68 18.73
N ALA A 84 -6.93 3.74 18.54
CA ALA A 84 -6.41 5.11 18.52
C ALA A 84 -5.79 5.53 19.86
N ALA A 85 -6.40 5.13 20.98
CA ALA A 85 -5.85 5.39 22.32
C ALA A 85 -4.49 4.68 22.52
N GLN A 86 -4.39 3.41 22.11
CA GLN A 86 -3.14 2.66 22.17
C GLN A 86 -2.03 3.28 21.30
N GLU A 87 -2.40 3.80 20.14
CA GLU A 87 -1.47 4.51 19.26
C GLU A 87 -0.95 5.82 19.88
N GLN A 88 -1.84 6.59 20.52
CA GLN A 88 -1.47 7.82 21.20
C GLN A 88 -0.56 7.59 22.42
N GLU A 89 -0.85 6.54 23.21
CA GLU A 89 0.03 6.15 24.32
C GLU A 89 1.44 5.80 23.80
N GLN A 90 1.54 5.05 22.71
CA GLN A 90 2.81 4.71 22.07
C GLN A 90 3.56 5.94 21.51
N GLU A 91 2.85 6.93 20.97
CA GLU A 91 3.46 8.19 20.50
C GLU A 91 3.96 9.07 21.66
N GLN A 92 3.25 9.07 22.79
CA GLN A 92 3.67 9.81 23.98
C GLN A 92 4.88 9.17 24.67
N GLU A 93 4.90 7.84 24.78
CA GLU A 93 6.08 7.10 25.28
C GLU A 93 7.31 7.40 24.41
N GLN A 94 7.15 7.50 23.09
CA GLN A 94 8.26 7.82 22.19
C GLN A 94 8.78 9.24 22.30
N LYS A 95 7.91 10.22 22.55
CA LYS A 95 8.35 11.61 22.79
C LYS A 95 9.16 11.70 24.08
N GLN A 96 8.76 10.96 25.12
CA GLN A 96 9.47 10.91 26.38
C GLN A 96 10.83 10.18 26.28
N GLU A 97 10.89 9.08 25.50
CA GLU A 97 12.15 8.38 25.24
C GLU A 97 13.13 9.20 24.38
N GLY A 98 12.61 9.98 23.40
CA GLY A 98 13.44 10.88 22.58
C GLY A 98 14.01 12.09 23.33
N GLU A 99 13.36 12.52 24.42
CA GLU A 99 13.85 13.56 25.33
C GLU A 99 14.79 13.00 26.43
N ALA A 100 14.80 11.68 26.65
CA ALA A 100 15.61 11.00 27.68
C ALA A 100 16.91 10.38 27.15
N GLU A 101 17.20 10.40 25.84
CA GLU A 101 18.54 10.03 25.33
C GLU A 101 19.53 11.16 25.64
N PRO A 102 20.44 10.99 26.61
CA PRO A 102 21.57 11.91 26.78
C PRO A 102 22.46 11.73 25.54
N ASP A 103 22.89 12.85 25.00
CA ASP A 103 23.84 12.98 23.90
C ASP A 103 25.16 12.21 24.19
N LEU A 104 25.19 10.90 23.90
CA LEU A 104 26.34 10.02 24.09
C LEU A 104 27.52 10.35 23.15
N GLN A 105 27.44 11.45 22.39
CA GLN A 105 28.56 11.95 21.60
C GLN A 105 29.54 12.84 22.36
N ASP A 106 29.23 13.29 23.57
CA ASP A 106 30.15 14.15 24.39
C ASP A 106 31.02 13.40 25.42
N GLN A 107 30.86 12.07 25.55
CA GLN A 107 31.67 11.31 26.52
C GLN A 107 32.90 10.57 25.96
N ALA A 108 33.17 10.63 24.65
CA ALA A 108 34.31 9.92 24.04
C ALA A 108 35.57 10.80 23.83
N VAL A 109 35.64 12.03 24.37
CA VAL A 109 36.77 12.96 24.18
C VAL A 109 37.36 13.46 25.52
N ALA A 110 37.25 12.71 26.61
CA ALA A 110 37.72 13.14 27.91
C ALA A 110 38.92 12.34 28.47
N GLU A 111 39.71 11.64 27.66
CA GLU A 111 40.98 11.02 28.10
C GLU A 111 42.10 11.19 27.06
N GLU A 112 42.49 12.42 26.75
CA GLU A 112 43.89 12.75 26.39
C GLU A 112 44.11 14.24 26.64
N GLY A 113 45.05 14.56 27.51
CA GLY A 113 45.32 15.87 28.08
C GLY A 113 45.71 16.94 27.04
N GLY A 114 44.76 17.74 26.65
CA GLY A 114 44.95 18.95 25.87
C GLY A 114 44.10 20.08 26.41
N THR A 115 44.70 21.24 26.62
CA THR A 115 44.08 22.47 27.14
C THR A 115 42.80 22.83 26.37
N PRO A 116 41.67 23.17 27.03
CA PRO A 116 40.40 23.46 26.37
C PRO A 116 40.46 24.79 25.60
N VAL A 117 40.20 24.73 24.30
CA VAL A 117 39.98 25.89 23.44
C VAL A 117 38.53 26.38 23.66
N PRO A 118 38.28 27.67 23.90
CA PRO A 118 36.94 28.16 24.19
C PRO A 118 35.97 28.00 23.01
N LEU A 119 34.76 27.55 23.31
CA LEU A 119 33.65 27.19 22.37
C LEU A 119 33.39 28.21 21.23
N ARG A 120 33.71 29.49 21.46
CA ARG A 120 33.55 30.56 20.45
C ARG A 120 34.43 30.37 19.21
N THR A 121 35.63 29.81 19.38
CA THR A 121 36.60 29.63 18.29
C THR A 121 36.21 28.47 17.36
N TYR A 122 35.54 27.47 17.91
CA TYR A 122 35.08 26.29 17.15
C TYR A 122 33.95 26.62 16.20
N PHE A 123 33.00 27.48 16.56
CA PHE A 123 31.92 27.94 15.66
C PHE A 123 32.41 28.84 14.54
N LEU A 124 33.41 29.67 14.78
CA LEU A 124 34.00 30.54 13.75
C LEU A 124 34.79 29.75 12.71
N LEU A 125 35.49 28.70 13.11
CA LEU A 125 36.24 27.82 12.19
C LEU A 125 35.29 26.97 11.29
N ARG A 126 34.15 26.51 11.82
CA ARG A 126 33.14 25.81 11.01
C ARG A 126 32.41 26.74 10.03
N ALA A 127 32.11 27.95 10.43
CA ALA A 127 31.52 28.95 9.54
C ALA A 127 32.45 29.33 8.39
N ALA A 128 33.75 29.45 8.64
CA ALA A 128 34.76 29.73 7.62
C ALA A 128 34.93 28.54 6.63
N ALA A 129 34.90 27.30 7.12
CA ALA A 129 34.98 26.10 6.26
C ALA A 129 33.77 25.96 5.32
N LEU A 130 32.55 26.27 5.82
CA LEU A 130 31.33 26.24 5.01
C LEU A 130 31.29 27.35 3.95
N LEU A 131 31.83 28.56 4.25
CA LEU A 131 31.94 29.64 3.28
C LEU A 131 32.96 29.33 2.16
N VAL A 132 34.09 28.71 2.49
CA VAL A 132 35.09 28.30 1.49
C VAL A 132 34.54 27.18 0.58
N ALA A 133 33.78 26.20 1.13
CA ALA A 133 33.12 25.17 0.33
C ALA A 133 32.08 25.75 -0.62
N PHE A 134 31.32 26.77 -0.20
CA PHE A 134 30.30 27.42 -1.03
C PHE A 134 30.92 28.23 -2.18
N VAL A 135 32.03 28.94 -1.95
CA VAL A 135 32.74 29.71 -2.98
C VAL A 135 33.40 28.79 -3.99
N VAL A 136 34.00 27.66 -3.59
CA VAL A 136 34.63 26.70 -4.50
C VAL A 136 33.61 26.00 -5.40
N THR A 137 32.46 25.61 -4.86
CA THR A 137 31.37 25.00 -5.66
C THR A 137 30.72 25.98 -6.62
N SER A 138 30.60 27.26 -6.26
CA SER A 138 30.03 28.28 -7.15
C SER A 138 30.94 28.64 -8.30
N THR A 139 32.26 28.60 -8.13
CA THR A 139 33.25 28.88 -9.20
C THR A 139 33.40 27.73 -10.20
N VAL A 140 33.26 26.46 -9.75
CA VAL A 140 33.32 25.29 -10.66
C VAL A 140 32.11 25.20 -11.56
N THR A 141 30.90 25.59 -11.06
CA THR A 141 29.67 25.61 -11.89
C THR A 141 29.65 26.76 -12.91
N ALA A 142 30.28 27.90 -12.62
CA ALA A 142 30.34 29.02 -13.56
C ALA A 142 31.29 28.80 -14.74
N THR A 143 32.39 28.06 -14.56
CA THR A 143 33.35 27.76 -15.64
C THR A 143 32.89 26.65 -16.58
N SER A 144 31.96 25.79 -16.18
CA SER A 144 31.42 24.74 -17.06
C SER A 144 30.30 25.21 -18.00
N TYR A 145 29.78 26.42 -17.83
CA TYR A 145 28.67 26.97 -18.63
C TYR A 145 29.13 27.93 -19.76
N VAL A 146 30.42 28.29 -19.83
CA VAL A 146 30.94 29.24 -20.84
C VAL A 146 31.64 28.52 -22.01
N GLY A 147 31.82 27.21 -21.98
CA GLY A 147 32.57 26.42 -22.95
C GLY A 147 31.77 25.77 -24.11
N GLY A 148 30.48 26.04 -24.25
CA GLY A 148 29.59 25.28 -25.14
C GLY A 148 28.94 26.06 -26.31
N TRP A 149 29.25 27.33 -26.53
CA TRP A 149 28.54 28.13 -27.55
C TRP A 149 29.50 28.99 -28.41
N ALA A 150 30.44 28.37 -29.05
CA ALA A 150 31.20 29.01 -30.13
C ALA A 150 31.70 27.93 -31.07
N ASP A 151 30.87 27.57 -32.06
CA ASP A 151 31.27 27.12 -33.38
C ASP A 151 30.02 26.75 -34.19
N ASN A 152 29.53 27.74 -34.93
CA ASN A 152 28.87 27.59 -36.22
C ASN A 152 28.23 28.93 -36.64
N VAL A 153 29.03 29.89 -37.03
CA VAL A 153 28.60 30.97 -37.94
C VAL A 153 29.67 31.16 -38.99
N ALA A 154 29.43 30.68 -40.17
CA ALA A 154 30.10 31.15 -41.35
C ALA A 154 29.14 31.25 -42.54
N ALA A 155 28.96 32.48 -42.94
CA ALA A 155 28.72 33.00 -44.29
C ALA A 155 27.34 32.91 -44.93
N GLY A 156 26.80 34.09 -45.19
CA GLY A 156 25.69 34.37 -46.12
C GLY A 156 25.20 35.81 -46.00
N THR A 157 25.93 36.75 -46.59
CA THR A 157 25.49 38.16 -46.81
C THR A 157 24.34 38.16 -47.81
N ASP A 158 23.20 38.82 -47.51
CA ASP A 158 22.73 39.91 -48.36
C ASP A 158 21.62 40.76 -47.70
N ALA A 159 21.62 42.01 -48.07
CA ALA A 159 20.81 43.10 -47.50
C ALA A 159 19.38 43.10 -48.04
N GLY A 160 18.43 43.52 -47.16
CA GLY A 160 17.06 43.85 -47.59
C GLY A 160 16.25 44.46 -46.44
N THR A 161 16.00 45.73 -46.61
CA THR A 161 15.25 46.65 -45.78
C THR A 161 13.81 46.20 -45.45
N GLY A 162 13.35 46.43 -44.20
CA GLY A 162 12.04 47.01 -43.93
C GLY A 162 10.96 46.16 -43.36
N SER A 163 10.47 46.60 -42.25
CA SER A 163 9.08 46.60 -41.77
C SER A 163 8.73 45.70 -40.59
N THR A 164 8.38 46.39 -39.55
CA THR A 164 7.70 45.98 -38.33
C THR A 164 6.46 45.09 -38.57
N ALA A 165 6.44 43.88 -38.01
CA ALA A 165 5.20 43.21 -37.61
C ALA A 165 5.52 42.16 -36.52
N GLY A 166 4.72 42.15 -35.44
CA GLY A 166 4.86 41.23 -34.36
C GLY A 166 4.92 39.78 -34.84
N GLY A 167 5.93 39.05 -34.41
CA GLY A 167 6.00 37.62 -34.61
C GLY A 167 4.93 36.91 -33.77
N PRO A 168 4.29 35.86 -34.29
CA PRO A 168 3.45 35.00 -33.48
C PRO A 168 4.32 34.29 -32.44
N GLU A 169 3.89 34.33 -31.17
CA GLU A 169 4.32 33.40 -30.17
C GLU A 169 4.27 32.01 -30.81
N SER A 170 5.39 31.33 -30.86
CA SER A 170 5.45 29.93 -31.27
C SER A 170 4.63 29.14 -30.26
N ASP A 171 3.37 28.81 -30.62
CA ASP A 171 2.60 27.74 -30.00
C ASP A 171 3.52 26.50 -30.05
N GLU A 172 4.16 26.18 -28.96
CA GLU A 172 4.74 24.85 -28.77
C GLU A 172 3.56 23.88 -28.86
N GLN A 173 3.33 23.33 -30.04
CA GLN A 173 2.33 22.31 -30.27
C GLN A 173 2.68 21.14 -29.35
N GLN A 174 1.95 20.99 -28.26
CA GLN A 174 2.05 19.80 -27.42
C GLN A 174 1.69 18.60 -28.30
N PRO A 175 2.52 17.52 -28.27
CA PRO A 175 2.25 16.34 -29.10
C PRO A 175 0.87 15.78 -28.78
N GLU A 176 0.02 15.67 -29.77
CA GLU A 176 -1.28 15.00 -29.67
C GLU A 176 -1.07 13.48 -29.54
N GLY A 177 -1.86 12.84 -28.66
CA GLY A 177 -1.86 11.39 -28.52
C GLY A 177 -1.75 10.89 -27.07
N PRO A 178 -1.69 9.58 -26.89
CA PRO A 178 -1.59 8.96 -25.56
C PRO A 178 -0.26 9.28 -24.89
N LEU A 179 -0.27 9.38 -23.55
CA LEU A 179 0.93 9.57 -22.74
C LEU A 179 1.92 8.40 -22.93
N TRP A 180 1.38 7.21 -23.15
CA TRP A 180 2.14 6.02 -23.52
C TRP A 180 1.29 5.06 -24.36
N SER A 181 1.96 4.28 -25.17
CA SER A 181 1.39 3.21 -25.98
C SER A 181 2.36 2.02 -26.01
N VAL A 182 1.83 0.81 -25.92
CA VAL A 182 2.58 -0.45 -25.97
C VAL A 182 1.85 -1.46 -26.87
N ALA A 183 2.55 -2.52 -27.28
CA ALA A 183 1.86 -3.68 -27.84
C ALA A 183 0.83 -4.20 -26.82
N PRO A 184 -0.42 -4.51 -27.22
CA PRO A 184 -1.48 -4.88 -26.31
C PRO A 184 -1.09 -6.03 -25.37
N ARG A 185 -1.12 -5.79 -24.05
CA ARG A 185 -0.74 -6.77 -23.02
C ARG A 185 -1.97 -7.18 -22.21
N PRO A 186 -2.12 -8.46 -21.84
CA PRO A 186 -3.23 -8.93 -21.04
C PRO A 186 -3.42 -8.11 -19.76
N VAL A 187 -4.67 -7.91 -19.37
CA VAL A 187 -5.05 -7.50 -18.02
C VAL A 187 -5.37 -8.76 -17.24
N ASP A 188 -4.37 -9.25 -16.50
CA ASP A 188 -4.51 -10.49 -15.74
C ASP A 188 -5.53 -10.30 -14.61
N PRO A 189 -6.42 -11.29 -14.34
CA PRO A 189 -7.38 -11.20 -13.23
C PRO A 189 -6.74 -10.88 -11.90
N GLU A 190 -5.55 -11.42 -11.62
CA GLU A 190 -4.78 -11.22 -10.39
C GLU A 190 -4.35 -9.76 -10.17
N PHE A 191 -4.44 -8.91 -11.20
CA PHE A 191 -4.20 -7.47 -11.05
C PHE A 191 -5.14 -6.84 -10.01
N PHE A 192 -6.35 -7.38 -9.86
CA PHE A 192 -7.42 -6.86 -9.01
C PHE A 192 -7.44 -7.55 -7.64
N GLY A 193 -6.44 -7.31 -6.81
CA GLY A 193 -6.30 -7.92 -5.49
C GLY A 193 -7.02 -7.17 -4.36
N GLN A 194 -7.30 -7.89 -3.27
CA GLN A 194 -7.88 -7.36 -2.02
C GLN A 194 -7.00 -7.73 -0.82
N THR A 195 -6.71 -6.79 0.07
CA THR A 195 -6.16 -7.12 1.39
C THR A 195 -7.31 -7.53 2.31
N LEU A 196 -7.21 -8.70 2.93
CA LEU A 196 -8.25 -9.22 3.83
C LEU A 196 -8.03 -8.71 5.26
N ASN A 197 -9.06 -8.06 5.83
CA ASN A 197 -9.09 -7.61 7.22
C ASN A 197 -10.03 -8.49 8.05
N THR A 198 -9.80 -9.80 7.99
CA THR A 198 -10.53 -10.82 8.73
C THR A 198 -9.70 -12.08 8.88
N ASP A 199 -9.99 -12.87 9.92
CA ASP A 199 -9.42 -14.21 10.16
C ASP A 199 -10.48 -15.31 10.12
N THR A 200 -11.73 -14.98 9.74
CA THR A 200 -12.86 -15.90 9.73
C THR A 200 -12.78 -16.96 8.63
N GLY A 201 -11.99 -16.74 7.58
CA GLY A 201 -11.93 -17.56 6.38
C GLY A 201 -13.02 -17.22 5.36
N GLU A 202 -13.81 -16.18 5.59
CA GLU A 202 -14.69 -15.63 4.55
C GLU A 202 -13.86 -14.91 3.49
N MET A 203 -14.28 -15.05 2.23
CA MET A 203 -13.65 -14.42 1.06
C MET A 203 -14.60 -13.40 0.43
N PRO A 204 -14.11 -12.48 -0.41
CA PRO A 204 -14.96 -11.53 -1.10
C PRO A 204 -16.14 -12.19 -1.81
N GLY A 205 -17.35 -11.69 -1.56
CA GLY A 205 -18.60 -12.14 -2.21
C GLY A 205 -18.85 -11.48 -3.57
N PHE A 206 -17.84 -10.80 -4.12
CA PHE A 206 -17.80 -10.24 -5.46
C PHE A 206 -16.48 -10.65 -6.14
N ARG A 207 -16.45 -10.57 -7.47
CA ARG A 207 -15.27 -10.98 -8.24
C ARG A 207 -14.04 -10.20 -7.80
N THR A 208 -12.97 -10.93 -7.44
CA THR A 208 -11.63 -10.42 -7.17
C THR A 208 -10.60 -11.37 -7.77
N GLY A 209 -9.38 -10.91 -8.00
CA GLY A 209 -8.36 -11.72 -8.69
C GLY A 209 -7.30 -12.30 -7.77
N ALA A 210 -7.08 -11.73 -6.59
CA ALA A 210 -6.08 -12.18 -5.63
C ALA A 210 -6.41 -11.67 -4.22
N VAL A 211 -5.84 -12.31 -3.19
CA VAL A 211 -5.98 -11.89 -1.79
C VAL A 211 -4.63 -11.74 -1.11
N ARG A 212 -4.51 -10.75 -0.22
CA ARG A 212 -3.33 -10.52 0.61
C ARG A 212 -3.66 -10.78 2.08
N LEU A 213 -2.84 -11.59 2.74
CA LEU A 213 -2.99 -12.02 4.13
C LEU A 213 -1.95 -11.29 5.00
N TRP A 214 -2.38 -10.22 5.64
CA TRP A 214 -1.61 -9.46 6.64
C TRP A 214 -2.49 -9.07 7.84
N ASN A 215 -3.59 -8.39 7.58
CA ASN A 215 -4.57 -8.00 8.60
C ASN A 215 -5.50 -9.15 9.02
N SER A 216 -5.07 -10.38 8.77
CA SER A 216 -5.83 -11.62 9.01
C SER A 216 -5.31 -12.40 10.22
N ASN A 217 -4.61 -11.76 11.16
CA ASN A 217 -3.94 -12.39 12.31
C ASN A 217 -2.96 -13.51 11.91
N THR A 218 -2.25 -13.30 10.79
CA THR A 218 -1.31 -14.28 10.21
C THR A 218 0.15 -13.89 10.39
N ARG A 219 0.46 -12.96 11.32
CA ARG A 219 1.82 -12.53 11.64
C ARG A 219 2.59 -13.60 12.39
N TRP A 220 3.90 -13.59 12.27
CA TRP A 220 4.79 -14.56 12.91
C TRP A 220 4.55 -14.68 14.43
N GLY A 221 4.49 -13.53 15.16
CA GLY A 221 4.23 -13.52 16.61
C GLY A 221 2.89 -14.14 17.01
N GLY A 222 1.87 -14.07 16.14
CA GLY A 222 0.59 -14.75 16.34
C GLY A 222 0.66 -16.26 16.09
N ILE A 223 1.42 -16.67 15.08
CA ILE A 223 1.58 -18.08 14.69
C ILE A 223 2.51 -18.83 15.65
N GLU A 224 3.66 -18.24 16.02
CA GLU A 224 4.68 -18.88 16.86
C GLU A 224 4.86 -18.13 18.18
N ARG A 225 3.84 -18.11 19.02
CA ARG A 225 3.88 -17.42 20.34
C ARG A 225 4.93 -17.96 21.30
N ARG A 226 5.35 -19.19 21.11
CA ARG A 226 6.44 -19.85 21.86
C ARG A 226 7.34 -20.57 20.85
N ARG A 227 8.63 -20.47 21.04
CA ARG A 227 9.65 -21.06 20.15
C ARG A 227 9.32 -22.50 19.76
N ARG A 228 9.21 -22.80 18.46
CA ARG A 228 8.88 -24.10 17.85
C ARG A 228 7.48 -24.65 18.16
N HIS A 229 6.56 -23.80 18.64
CA HIS A 229 5.15 -24.16 18.82
C HIS A 229 4.28 -23.27 17.93
N TYR A 230 3.77 -23.87 16.86
CA TYR A 230 3.06 -23.17 15.80
C TYR A 230 1.55 -23.35 15.91
N ASP A 231 0.78 -22.28 15.92
CA ASP A 231 -0.67 -22.30 15.77
C ASP A 231 -1.04 -21.91 14.32
N TRP A 232 -1.26 -22.91 13.50
CA TRP A 232 -1.61 -22.73 12.08
C TRP A 232 -3.10 -22.54 11.84
N THR A 233 -3.94 -22.57 12.86
CA THR A 233 -5.41 -22.61 12.75
C THR A 233 -5.98 -21.53 11.86
N ILE A 234 -5.52 -20.29 12.02
CA ILE A 234 -5.99 -19.15 11.24
C ILE A 234 -5.45 -19.22 9.81
N LEU A 235 -4.12 -19.38 9.66
CA LEU A 235 -3.50 -19.39 8.34
C LEU A 235 -3.98 -20.59 7.48
N ASP A 236 -4.16 -21.78 8.08
CA ASP A 236 -4.75 -22.94 7.40
C ASP A 236 -6.14 -22.63 6.86
N ARG A 237 -6.98 -22.01 7.69
CA ARG A 237 -8.35 -21.60 7.32
C ARG A 237 -8.33 -20.59 6.17
N MET A 238 -7.52 -19.55 6.26
CA MET A 238 -7.41 -18.52 5.23
C MET A 238 -6.93 -19.07 3.89
N VAL A 239 -5.83 -19.86 3.90
CA VAL A 239 -5.27 -20.45 2.68
C VAL A 239 -6.23 -21.49 2.08
N LYS A 240 -6.90 -22.30 2.91
CA LYS A 240 -7.92 -23.25 2.44
C LYS A 240 -9.09 -22.54 1.76
N SER A 241 -9.57 -21.43 2.34
CA SER A 241 -10.68 -20.68 1.77
C SER A 241 -10.29 -19.96 0.49
N ALA A 242 -9.12 -19.33 0.42
CA ALA A 242 -8.60 -18.73 -0.80
C ALA A 242 -8.48 -19.77 -1.93
N GLY A 243 -7.90 -20.95 -1.62
CA GLY A 243 -7.76 -22.03 -2.61
C GLY A 243 -9.09 -22.62 -3.08
N ARG A 244 -10.10 -22.75 -2.18
CA ARG A 244 -11.45 -23.19 -2.56
C ARG A 244 -12.09 -22.23 -3.57
N ASP A 245 -11.86 -20.93 -3.40
CA ASP A 245 -12.45 -19.89 -4.25
C ASP A 245 -11.54 -19.53 -5.45
N GLY A 246 -10.43 -20.29 -5.66
CA GLY A 246 -9.50 -20.10 -6.77
C GLY A 246 -8.72 -18.79 -6.71
N LEU A 247 -8.54 -18.22 -5.50
CA LEU A 247 -7.88 -16.94 -5.30
C LEU A 247 -6.40 -17.13 -4.94
N PRO A 248 -5.45 -16.68 -5.79
CA PRO A 248 -4.04 -16.62 -5.44
C PRO A 248 -3.83 -15.81 -4.16
N ALA A 249 -3.11 -16.38 -3.19
CA ALA A 249 -2.86 -15.75 -1.90
C ALA A 249 -1.43 -15.21 -1.82
N LEU A 250 -1.29 -13.94 -1.45
CA LEU A 250 -0.05 -13.31 -1.01
C LEU A 250 0.03 -13.41 0.53
N PHE A 251 0.94 -14.20 1.05
CA PHE A 251 1.25 -14.23 2.47
C PHE A 251 2.33 -13.18 2.78
N THR A 252 2.10 -12.36 3.82
CA THR A 252 3.06 -11.34 4.24
C THR A 252 3.74 -11.76 5.52
N PHE A 253 5.07 -11.90 5.48
CA PHE A 253 5.89 -12.07 6.66
C PHE A 253 6.01 -10.77 7.45
N GLY A 254 6.20 -10.89 8.77
CA GLY A 254 6.44 -9.77 9.68
C GLY A 254 5.93 -10.03 11.09
N GLY A 255 6.24 -9.11 11.99
CA GLY A 255 5.82 -9.20 13.38
C GLY A 255 6.60 -10.26 14.16
N THR A 256 7.85 -9.99 14.49
CA THR A 256 8.74 -10.86 15.29
C THR A 256 8.08 -11.26 16.62
N PRO A 257 8.07 -12.53 17.00
CA PRO A 257 7.53 -12.95 18.31
C PRO A 257 8.35 -12.37 19.47
N LEU A 258 7.69 -12.10 20.60
CA LEU A 258 8.35 -11.58 21.81
C LEU A 258 9.56 -12.42 22.26
N TRP A 259 9.49 -13.74 22.15
CA TRP A 259 10.57 -14.65 22.56
C TRP A 259 11.80 -14.56 21.64
N ALA A 260 11.65 -14.07 20.39
CA ALA A 260 12.75 -13.96 19.42
C ALA A 260 13.42 -12.58 19.46
N ALA A 261 12.80 -11.58 20.07
CA ALA A 261 13.35 -10.23 20.31
C ALA A 261 12.82 -9.69 21.65
N PRO A 262 13.17 -10.31 22.82
CA PRO A 262 12.58 -9.98 24.11
C PRO A 262 12.84 -8.53 24.55
N ASP A 263 13.99 -7.98 24.23
CA ASP A 263 14.39 -6.60 24.53
C ASP A 263 14.17 -5.66 23.33
N GLY A 264 13.49 -6.15 22.30
CA GLY A 264 13.23 -5.41 21.07
C GLY A 264 12.11 -4.39 21.22
N ARG A 265 12.01 -3.48 20.24
CA ARG A 265 10.93 -2.51 20.17
C ARG A 265 9.60 -3.21 19.91
N LYS A 266 8.56 -2.84 20.66
CA LYS A 266 7.18 -3.29 20.39
C LYS A 266 6.70 -2.81 19.04
N SER A 267 5.89 -3.63 18.36
CA SER A 267 5.25 -3.26 17.11
C SER A 267 3.92 -2.52 17.34
N ALA A 268 3.31 -2.02 16.26
CA ALA A 268 1.92 -1.55 16.26
C ALA A 268 0.90 -2.67 16.58
N PHE A 269 1.33 -3.92 16.63
CA PHE A 269 0.46 -5.08 16.83
C PHE A 269 0.78 -5.76 18.17
N PRO A 270 -0.25 -6.08 18.99
CA PRO A 270 -0.03 -6.59 20.35
C PRO A 270 0.58 -8.00 20.40
N ASP A 271 0.61 -8.71 19.28
CA ASP A 271 1.13 -10.07 19.17
C ASP A 271 2.63 -10.12 18.78
N SER A 272 3.29 -8.97 18.56
CA SER A 272 4.61 -8.97 17.93
C SER A 272 5.48 -7.77 18.28
N MET A 273 6.77 -7.91 17.96
CA MET A 273 7.81 -6.88 18.06
C MET A 273 8.12 -6.33 16.66
N ALA A 274 8.53 -5.06 16.61
CA ALA A 274 9.02 -4.40 15.41
C ALA A 274 10.50 -4.70 15.15
N SER A 275 11.28 -5.03 16.16
CA SER A 275 12.68 -5.42 16.00
C SER A 275 12.79 -6.74 15.22
N PRO A 276 13.84 -6.92 14.39
CA PRO A 276 14.17 -8.23 13.85
C PRO A 276 14.46 -9.21 14.99
N PRO A 277 14.45 -10.53 14.76
CA PRO A 277 14.86 -11.50 15.77
C PRO A 277 16.34 -11.33 16.12
N ASP A 278 16.70 -11.58 17.37
CA ASP A 278 18.10 -11.53 17.85
C ASP A 278 18.96 -12.60 17.17
N ASP A 279 18.35 -13.74 16.79
CA ASP A 279 18.96 -14.83 16.05
C ASP A 279 18.22 -15.05 14.72
N LEU A 280 18.87 -14.76 13.60
CA LEU A 280 18.30 -14.94 12.26
C LEU A 280 18.04 -16.41 11.90
N ASP A 281 18.57 -17.38 12.61
CA ASP A 281 18.23 -18.80 12.43
C ASP A 281 16.79 -19.09 12.90
N ASP A 282 16.22 -18.28 13.79
CA ASP A 282 14.81 -18.36 14.15
C ASP A 282 13.92 -17.86 13.01
N TRP A 283 14.34 -16.82 12.29
CA TRP A 283 13.71 -16.35 11.06
C TRP A 283 13.73 -17.42 9.96
N ASP A 284 14.89 -17.97 9.68
CA ASP A 284 15.06 -19.02 8.66
C ASP A 284 14.12 -20.20 8.91
N ARG A 285 14.08 -20.64 10.16
CA ARG A 285 13.21 -21.75 10.59
C ARG A 285 11.74 -21.44 10.40
N PHE A 286 11.30 -20.23 10.73
CA PHE A 286 9.92 -19.81 10.53
C PHE A 286 9.56 -19.77 9.04
N VAL A 287 10.40 -19.13 8.22
CA VAL A 287 10.23 -19.07 6.76
C VAL A 287 10.13 -20.48 6.17
N GLU A 288 11.05 -21.36 6.55
CA GLU A 288 11.04 -22.75 6.09
C GLU A 288 9.75 -23.47 6.47
N LYS A 289 9.28 -23.33 7.72
CA LYS A 289 8.04 -23.98 8.18
C LYS A 289 6.81 -23.48 7.44
N VAL A 290 6.71 -22.18 7.15
CA VAL A 290 5.63 -21.62 6.33
C VAL A 290 5.70 -22.16 4.92
N ALA A 291 6.86 -22.07 4.25
CA ALA A 291 7.04 -22.51 2.88
C ALA A 291 6.77 -24.03 2.72
N GLN A 292 7.27 -24.87 3.65
CA GLN A 292 7.02 -26.32 3.65
C GLN A 292 5.53 -26.64 3.81
N ARG A 293 4.85 -25.95 4.76
CA ARG A 293 3.45 -26.21 5.06
C ARG A 293 2.52 -25.84 3.92
N TYR A 294 2.80 -24.72 3.24
CA TYR A 294 1.92 -24.12 2.23
C TYR A 294 2.46 -24.23 0.81
N ARG A 295 3.44 -25.09 0.58
CA ARG A 295 3.98 -25.37 -0.75
C ARG A 295 2.86 -25.60 -1.76
N ASP A 296 2.95 -24.96 -2.92
CA ASP A 296 1.98 -24.98 -4.03
C ASP A 296 0.56 -24.50 -3.64
N ARG A 297 0.38 -23.88 -2.45
CA ARG A 297 -0.91 -23.36 -1.96
C ARG A 297 -0.91 -21.85 -1.69
N ILE A 298 0.23 -21.28 -1.35
CA ILE A 298 0.46 -19.84 -1.31
C ILE A 298 1.19 -19.49 -2.61
N GLU A 299 0.60 -18.59 -3.41
CA GLU A 299 1.17 -18.18 -4.69
C GLU A 299 2.39 -17.28 -4.50
N SER A 300 2.39 -16.45 -3.47
CA SER A 300 3.42 -15.44 -3.29
C SER A 300 3.70 -15.10 -1.83
N TYR A 301 4.94 -14.69 -1.56
CA TYR A 301 5.42 -14.31 -0.24
C TYR A 301 5.98 -12.89 -0.24
N GLU A 302 5.42 -11.98 0.56
CA GLU A 302 5.94 -10.65 0.83
C GLU A 302 6.85 -10.69 2.05
N LEU A 303 8.13 -10.33 1.87
CA LEU A 303 9.18 -10.59 2.86
C LEU A 303 9.33 -9.51 3.94
N TRP A 304 8.34 -8.79 4.25
CA TRP A 304 8.06 -7.90 5.37
C TRP A 304 7.04 -6.81 5.00
N ASP A 305 6.17 -6.45 5.97
CA ASP A 305 5.22 -5.34 5.81
C ASP A 305 5.81 -4.03 6.33
N TYR A 306 5.73 -2.98 5.53
CA TYR A 306 5.95 -1.58 5.84
C TYR A 306 7.23 -1.23 6.63
N PRO A 307 8.43 -1.62 6.17
CA PRO A 307 9.66 -1.36 6.91
C PRO A 307 10.08 0.11 6.94
N SER A 308 9.33 1.01 6.29
CA SER A 308 9.52 2.46 6.42
C SER A 308 9.02 2.99 7.77
N ASP A 309 8.09 2.29 8.41
CA ASP A 309 7.53 2.64 9.72
C ASP A 309 8.25 1.84 10.83
N ARG A 310 8.77 2.57 11.84
CA ARG A 310 9.49 1.98 12.96
C ARG A 310 8.63 1.10 13.88
N HIS A 311 7.31 1.18 13.79
CA HIS A 311 6.39 0.27 14.49
C HIS A 311 6.14 -1.03 13.74
N HIS A 312 6.53 -1.09 12.48
CA HIS A 312 6.49 -2.30 11.66
C HIS A 312 7.87 -2.95 11.56
N TYR A 313 8.94 -2.12 11.49
CA TYR A 313 10.32 -2.61 11.48
C TYR A 313 11.29 -1.60 12.11
N ALA A 314 11.95 -2.00 13.20
CA ALA A 314 12.88 -1.17 13.97
C ALA A 314 14.35 -1.59 13.82
N GLY A 315 14.67 -2.49 12.88
CA GLY A 315 16.04 -2.93 12.59
C GLY A 315 16.74 -2.09 11.53
N SER A 316 18.03 -2.42 11.29
CA SER A 316 18.81 -1.83 10.21
C SER A 316 18.35 -2.34 8.83
N LEU A 317 18.57 -1.54 7.78
CA LEU A 317 18.26 -1.97 6.41
C LEU A 317 19.20 -3.11 5.93
N THR A 318 20.41 -3.19 6.49
CA THR A 318 21.33 -4.30 6.23
C THR A 318 20.78 -5.61 6.79
N THR A 319 20.29 -5.60 8.05
CA THR A 319 19.63 -6.76 8.64
C THR A 319 18.39 -7.17 7.86
N LEU A 320 17.60 -6.19 7.38
CA LEU A 320 16.42 -6.49 6.55
C LEU A 320 16.83 -7.13 5.22
N ALA A 321 17.89 -6.65 4.59
CA ALA A 321 18.43 -7.23 3.35
C ALA A 321 18.89 -8.69 3.57
N ASP A 322 19.63 -8.96 4.65
CA ASP A 322 20.04 -10.33 5.01
C ASP A 322 18.82 -11.24 5.25
N MET A 323 17.81 -10.78 5.96
CA MET A 323 16.55 -11.51 6.14
C MET A 323 15.86 -11.82 4.81
N VAL A 324 15.87 -10.88 3.86
CA VAL A 324 15.29 -11.05 2.51
C VAL A 324 16.06 -12.11 1.72
N GLU A 325 17.39 -12.03 1.68
CA GLU A 325 18.23 -13.00 0.95
C GLU A 325 18.08 -14.41 1.51
N ARG A 326 18.10 -14.55 2.85
CA ARG A 326 17.92 -15.83 3.55
C ARG A 326 16.55 -16.43 3.25
N ALA A 327 15.48 -15.62 3.39
CA ALA A 327 14.12 -16.06 3.11
C ALA A 327 13.92 -16.47 1.64
N SER A 328 14.41 -15.65 0.71
CA SER A 328 14.33 -15.95 -0.72
C SER A 328 15.00 -17.28 -1.06
N ARG A 329 16.20 -17.51 -0.57
CA ARG A 329 16.92 -18.77 -0.78
C ARG A 329 16.14 -19.97 -0.25
N ILE A 330 15.58 -19.87 0.96
CA ILE A 330 14.79 -20.94 1.57
C ILE A 330 13.51 -21.21 0.76
N ILE A 331 12.77 -20.17 0.41
CA ILE A 331 11.53 -20.31 -0.35
C ILE A 331 11.81 -20.95 -1.71
N ARG A 332 12.83 -20.48 -2.45
CA ARG A 332 13.17 -21.04 -3.76
C ARG A 332 13.59 -22.52 -3.68
N GLN A 333 14.16 -22.98 -2.57
CA GLN A 333 14.48 -24.40 -2.34
C GLN A 333 13.25 -25.24 -2.03
N VAL A 334 12.31 -24.69 -1.24
CA VAL A 334 11.15 -25.42 -0.73
C VAL A 334 9.95 -25.33 -1.67
N ASP A 335 9.67 -24.15 -2.22
CA ASP A 335 8.53 -23.81 -3.07
C ASP A 335 9.00 -22.98 -4.27
N PRO A 336 9.69 -23.59 -5.24
CA PRO A 336 10.35 -22.88 -6.35
C PRO A 336 9.38 -22.18 -7.31
N GLY A 337 8.10 -22.52 -7.27
CA GLY A 337 7.05 -21.88 -8.07
C GLY A 337 6.50 -20.58 -7.47
N ALA A 338 6.78 -20.32 -6.20
CA ALA A 338 6.24 -19.15 -5.51
C ALA A 338 6.92 -17.84 -5.96
N VAL A 339 6.11 -16.79 -6.07
CA VAL A 339 6.60 -15.43 -6.36
C VAL A 339 7.09 -14.76 -5.07
N ILE A 340 8.27 -14.20 -5.11
CA ILE A 340 8.88 -13.51 -3.96
C ILE A 340 8.75 -12.00 -4.14
N ALA A 341 8.00 -11.36 -3.24
CA ALA A 341 7.86 -9.92 -3.17
C ALA A 341 8.79 -9.34 -2.09
N CYS A 342 9.66 -8.43 -2.47
CA CYS A 342 10.48 -7.66 -1.53
C CYS A 342 9.61 -6.88 -0.54
N PRO A 343 10.15 -6.49 0.64
CA PRO A 343 9.40 -5.75 1.66
C PRO A 343 8.70 -4.50 1.14
N SER A 344 7.46 -4.26 1.61
CA SER A 344 6.62 -3.16 1.11
C SER A 344 6.96 -1.81 1.73
N PHE A 345 7.86 -1.07 1.09
CA PHE A 345 8.19 0.30 1.51
C PHE A 345 7.03 1.27 1.26
N GLY A 346 6.82 2.20 2.22
CA GLY A 346 5.83 3.28 2.17
C GLY A 346 6.41 4.60 2.66
N GLY A 347 5.54 5.58 2.97
CA GLY A 347 5.96 6.96 3.30
C GLY A 347 6.57 7.69 2.10
N LEU A 348 6.29 7.24 0.87
CA LEU A 348 7.00 7.62 -0.36
C LEU A 348 6.64 9.02 -0.88
N TRP A 349 5.70 9.72 -0.24
CA TRP A 349 5.47 11.14 -0.46
C TRP A 349 6.46 12.03 0.28
N THR A 350 7.26 11.46 1.19
CA THR A 350 8.29 12.17 1.95
C THR A 350 9.68 11.91 1.40
N ARG A 351 10.57 12.90 1.54
CA ARG A 351 11.99 12.71 1.20
C ARG A 351 12.61 11.57 2.00
N GLN A 352 12.29 11.46 3.28
CA GLN A 352 12.80 10.41 4.16
C GLN A 352 12.39 9.01 3.68
N GLY A 353 11.12 8.82 3.29
CA GLY A 353 10.64 7.54 2.76
C GLY A 353 11.35 7.16 1.46
N LEU A 354 11.52 8.12 0.53
CA LEU A 354 12.26 7.88 -0.72
C LEU A 354 13.74 7.57 -0.48
N GLU A 355 14.40 8.27 0.46
CA GLU A 355 15.78 8.00 0.83
C GLU A 355 15.94 6.61 1.47
N ARG A 356 14.96 6.18 2.30
CA ARG A 356 14.96 4.85 2.91
C ARG A 356 14.79 3.77 1.86
N LEU A 357 13.91 3.96 0.89
CA LEU A 357 13.75 3.06 -0.27
C LEU A 357 15.07 2.96 -1.06
N ARG A 358 15.72 4.10 -1.38
CA ARG A 358 17.01 4.12 -2.09
C ARG A 358 18.12 3.39 -1.30
N LYS A 359 18.19 3.63 0.01
CA LYS A 359 19.18 2.93 0.85
C LYS A 359 18.98 1.43 0.82
N PHE A 360 17.74 0.96 0.85
CA PHE A 360 17.45 -0.47 0.73
C PHE A 360 17.73 -0.99 -0.68
N ALA A 361 17.38 -0.25 -1.72
CA ALA A 361 17.68 -0.60 -3.11
C ALA A 361 19.18 -0.88 -3.32
N ARG A 362 20.04 -0.05 -2.72
CA ARG A 362 21.50 -0.15 -2.83
C ARG A 362 22.12 -1.29 -2.00
N THR A 363 21.35 -2.02 -1.19
CA THR A 363 21.86 -3.24 -0.53
C THR A 363 21.98 -4.42 -1.47
N GLY A 364 21.35 -4.37 -2.66
CA GLY A 364 21.26 -5.51 -3.58
C GLY A 364 20.10 -6.46 -3.31
N ALA A 365 19.35 -6.29 -2.20
CA ALA A 365 18.30 -7.22 -1.79
C ALA A 365 17.19 -7.43 -2.84
N TYR A 366 16.96 -6.46 -3.74
CA TYR A 366 15.98 -6.62 -4.84
C TYR A 366 16.37 -7.68 -5.87
N GLU A 367 17.64 -8.08 -5.95
CA GLU A 367 18.09 -9.19 -6.80
C GLU A 367 17.53 -10.55 -6.33
N SER A 368 17.17 -10.63 -5.06
CA SER A 368 16.56 -11.83 -4.46
C SER A 368 15.05 -11.91 -4.66
N CYS A 369 14.41 -10.89 -5.24
CA CYS A 369 12.96 -10.79 -5.36
C CYS A 369 12.49 -10.79 -6.83
N ASP A 370 11.27 -11.29 -7.06
CA ASP A 370 10.61 -11.25 -8.37
C ASP A 370 9.82 -9.95 -8.58
N VAL A 371 9.38 -9.32 -7.49
CA VAL A 371 8.61 -8.08 -7.49
C VAL A 371 9.00 -7.18 -6.32
N ALA A 372 8.83 -5.88 -6.49
CA ALA A 372 8.91 -4.88 -5.42
C ALA A 372 7.49 -4.60 -4.90
N ALA A 373 7.22 -4.99 -3.66
CA ALA A 373 6.00 -4.56 -2.99
C ALA A 373 6.18 -3.13 -2.46
N LEU A 374 5.11 -2.33 -2.52
CA LEU A 374 5.13 -0.91 -2.16
C LEU A 374 3.80 -0.51 -1.53
N LYS A 375 3.82 0.52 -0.69
CA LYS A 375 2.64 1.24 -0.24
C LYS A 375 2.53 2.51 -1.07
N LEU A 376 1.59 2.53 -2.02
CA LEU A 376 1.39 3.66 -2.94
C LEU A 376 0.00 4.28 -2.70
N PRO A 377 -0.17 5.06 -1.62
CA PRO A 377 -1.42 5.76 -1.36
C PRO A 377 -1.49 7.09 -2.11
N PRO A 378 -2.66 7.75 -2.18
CA PRO A 378 -2.71 9.18 -2.43
C PRO A 378 -1.98 9.97 -1.33
N ARG A 379 -1.70 11.26 -1.56
CA ARG A 379 -0.98 12.12 -0.57
C ARG A 379 -1.72 12.28 0.75
N ARG A 380 -3.04 12.20 0.70
CA ARG A 380 -3.93 12.35 1.86
C ARG A 380 -5.05 11.31 1.77
N PRO A 381 -5.67 10.97 2.90
CA PRO A 381 -6.78 10.02 2.94
C PRO A 381 -7.93 10.39 2.00
N ASP A 382 -8.17 11.69 1.83
CA ASP A 382 -9.16 12.25 0.91
C ASP A 382 -8.56 12.61 -0.47
N GLY A 383 -7.34 12.19 -0.77
CA GLY A 383 -6.66 12.39 -2.06
C GLY A 383 -7.34 11.64 -3.21
N ARG A 384 -6.81 11.83 -4.41
CA ARG A 384 -7.32 11.20 -5.62
C ARG A 384 -6.50 9.94 -5.93
N PRO A 385 -7.13 8.82 -6.33
CA PRO A 385 -6.39 7.60 -6.66
C PRO A 385 -5.34 7.81 -7.75
N GLU A 386 -5.56 8.75 -8.66
CA GLU A 386 -4.63 9.07 -9.75
C GLU A 386 -3.28 9.60 -9.28
N GLU A 387 -3.19 10.06 -8.03
CA GLU A 387 -1.90 10.45 -7.42
C GLU A 387 -0.93 9.26 -7.29
N ILE A 388 -1.44 8.02 -7.28
CA ILE A 388 -0.65 6.79 -7.35
C ILE A 388 0.25 6.76 -8.58
N ILE A 389 -0.20 7.32 -9.71
CA ILE A 389 0.57 7.37 -10.97
C ILE A 389 1.87 8.14 -10.79
N GLU A 390 1.83 9.25 -10.04
CA GLU A 390 3.02 10.06 -9.75
C GLU A 390 4.02 9.30 -8.87
N LEU A 391 3.52 8.60 -7.83
CA LEU A 391 4.36 7.75 -6.99
C LEU A 391 4.99 6.59 -7.77
N ALA A 392 4.20 5.87 -8.56
CA ALA A 392 4.69 4.75 -9.37
C ALA A 392 5.81 5.22 -10.33
N ARG A 393 5.62 6.37 -10.99
CA ARG A 393 6.65 6.99 -11.84
C ARG A 393 7.91 7.36 -11.04
N THR A 394 7.74 7.91 -9.84
CA THR A 394 8.86 8.31 -8.98
C THR A 394 9.68 7.10 -8.53
N VAL A 395 9.01 6.03 -8.09
CA VAL A 395 9.67 4.78 -7.69
C VAL A 395 10.38 4.12 -8.88
N HIS A 396 9.71 4.04 -10.03
CA HIS A 396 10.31 3.50 -11.25
C HIS A 396 11.61 4.23 -11.61
N ARG A 397 11.63 5.57 -11.53
CA ARG A 397 12.84 6.37 -11.76
C ARG A 397 13.93 6.05 -10.72
N ILE A 398 13.57 5.92 -9.42
CA ILE A 398 14.53 5.56 -8.37
C ILE A 398 15.17 4.20 -8.67
N PHE A 399 14.38 3.21 -9.01
CA PHE A 399 14.89 1.88 -9.33
C PHE A 399 15.80 1.91 -10.57
N TYR A 400 15.41 2.65 -11.60
CA TYR A 400 16.25 2.84 -12.79
C TYR A 400 17.60 3.51 -12.46
N GLU A 401 17.59 4.59 -11.66
CA GLU A 401 18.80 5.31 -11.21
C GLU A 401 19.72 4.44 -10.34
N ASP A 402 19.17 3.54 -9.53
CA ASP A 402 19.91 2.62 -8.67
C ASP A 402 20.21 1.25 -9.34
N GLY A 403 19.99 1.12 -10.65
CA GLY A 403 20.36 -0.05 -11.45
C GLY A 403 19.41 -1.25 -11.35
N ILE A 404 18.25 -1.09 -10.73
CA ILE A 404 17.21 -2.12 -10.62
C ILE A 404 16.32 -2.05 -11.86
N ALA A 405 16.75 -2.73 -12.93
CA ALA A 405 16.00 -2.73 -14.18
C ALA A 405 14.84 -3.73 -14.14
N ASN A 406 13.69 -3.32 -14.71
CA ASN A 406 12.56 -4.21 -15.05
C ASN A 406 11.89 -4.95 -13.88
N ILE A 407 12.08 -4.53 -12.64
CA ILE A 407 11.34 -5.13 -11.51
C ILE A 407 9.85 -4.77 -11.60
N ARG A 408 8.99 -5.77 -11.42
CA ARG A 408 7.54 -5.56 -11.35
C ARG A 408 7.16 -4.89 -10.04
N LEU A 409 6.17 -4.00 -10.08
CA LEU A 409 5.65 -3.31 -8.90
C LEU A 409 4.29 -3.90 -8.49
N TRP A 410 4.14 -4.15 -7.20
CA TRP A 410 2.86 -4.47 -6.56
C TRP A 410 2.51 -3.40 -5.54
N ASN A 411 1.34 -2.80 -5.67
CA ASN A 411 0.80 -1.93 -4.61
C ASN A 411 0.06 -2.80 -3.58
N THR A 412 0.64 -2.96 -2.40
CA THR A 412 0.13 -3.85 -1.33
C THR A 412 -0.64 -3.10 -0.24
N GLY A 413 -1.09 -1.90 -0.53
CA GLY A 413 -2.00 -1.15 0.32
C GLY A 413 -1.55 0.26 0.64
N PRO A 414 -2.28 0.96 1.54
CA PRO A 414 -1.98 2.33 1.94
C PRO A 414 -0.88 2.40 3.00
N ASP A 415 -0.39 3.62 3.24
CA ASP A 415 0.31 3.97 4.45
C ASP A 415 -0.64 3.93 5.67
N ARG A 416 -0.07 3.93 6.89
CA ARG A 416 -0.82 3.86 8.15
C ARG A 416 -1.90 4.93 8.26
N ASP A 417 -1.56 6.19 7.98
CA ASP A 417 -2.48 7.33 8.12
C ASP A 417 -3.73 7.21 7.23
N ILE A 418 -3.56 6.64 6.04
CA ILE A 418 -4.68 6.37 5.14
C ILE A 418 -5.56 5.24 5.70
N GLY A 419 -4.95 4.19 6.26
CA GLY A 419 -5.66 3.04 6.82
C GLY A 419 -6.55 3.37 8.01
N VAL A 420 -6.30 4.47 8.72
CA VAL A 420 -7.06 4.89 9.92
C VAL A 420 -7.92 6.14 9.70
N ALA A 421 -7.97 6.67 8.48
CA ALA A 421 -8.75 7.84 8.14
C ALA A 421 -10.27 7.61 8.24
N PRO A 422 -11.07 8.67 8.45
CA PRO A 422 -12.53 8.57 8.44
C PRO A 422 -13.06 8.04 7.10
N PRO A 423 -14.24 7.38 7.10
CA PRO A 423 -14.86 6.89 5.87
C PRO A 423 -15.09 8.01 4.85
N LEU A 424 -14.88 7.69 3.59
CA LEU A 424 -15.27 8.55 2.49
C LEU A 424 -16.79 8.58 2.34
N GLU A 425 -17.32 9.70 1.85
CA GLU A 425 -18.72 9.79 1.45
C GLU A 425 -19.04 8.72 0.39
N ALA A 426 -20.24 8.10 0.44
CA ALA A 426 -20.57 6.89 -0.30
C ALA A 426 -20.35 6.98 -1.82
N ARG A 427 -20.76 8.12 -2.45
CA ARG A 427 -20.52 8.35 -3.89
C ARG A 427 -19.02 8.40 -4.20
N ARG A 428 -18.27 9.13 -3.38
CA ARG A 428 -16.82 9.26 -3.56
C ARG A 428 -16.12 7.93 -3.34
N ALA A 429 -16.54 7.15 -2.34
CA ALA A 429 -16.03 5.82 -2.07
C ALA A 429 -16.23 4.88 -3.27
N ARG A 430 -17.44 4.89 -3.85
CA ARG A 430 -17.79 4.11 -5.04
C ARG A 430 -16.86 4.40 -6.22
N ASP A 431 -16.71 5.68 -6.56
CA ASP A 431 -15.93 6.10 -7.72
C ASP A 431 -14.42 5.93 -7.49
N TYR A 432 -13.96 6.17 -6.24
CA TYR A 432 -12.58 5.92 -5.81
C TYR A 432 -12.16 4.47 -6.02
N ALA A 433 -13.00 3.51 -5.62
CA ALA A 433 -12.69 2.09 -5.64
C ALA A 433 -12.30 1.60 -7.05
N VAL A 434 -13.03 2.05 -8.06
CA VAL A 434 -12.76 1.72 -9.47
C VAL A 434 -11.53 2.45 -10.00
N ARG A 435 -11.43 3.75 -9.71
CA ARG A 435 -10.32 4.59 -10.17
C ARG A 435 -8.98 4.18 -9.55
N PHE A 436 -8.99 3.56 -8.38
CA PHE A 436 -7.79 2.95 -7.78
C PHE A 436 -7.16 1.93 -8.73
N TYR A 437 -7.94 1.01 -9.30
CA TYR A 437 -7.40 0.04 -10.25
C TYR A 437 -7.07 0.67 -11.60
N LEU A 438 -7.85 1.64 -12.07
CA LEU A 438 -7.55 2.36 -13.32
C LEU A 438 -6.24 3.15 -13.21
N ALA A 439 -5.95 3.76 -12.05
CA ALA A 439 -4.67 4.42 -11.80
C ALA A 439 -3.49 3.43 -11.83
N GLY A 440 -3.70 2.22 -11.30
CA GLY A 440 -2.73 1.13 -11.40
C GLY A 440 -2.51 0.66 -12.84
N LEU A 441 -3.57 0.48 -13.63
CA LEU A 441 -3.49 0.13 -15.06
C LEU A 441 -2.80 1.24 -15.85
N PHE A 442 -3.09 2.50 -15.57
CA PHE A 442 -2.40 3.65 -16.12
C PHE A 442 -0.88 3.63 -15.81
N SER A 443 -0.50 3.03 -14.69
CA SER A 443 0.89 2.92 -14.23
C SER A 443 1.66 1.69 -14.78
N ARG A 444 1.09 0.96 -15.75
CA ARG A 444 1.75 -0.22 -16.36
C ARG A 444 3.16 0.04 -16.92
N PRO A 445 3.44 1.18 -17.58
CA PRO A 445 4.80 1.47 -18.06
C PRO A 445 5.83 1.61 -16.95
N TYR A 446 5.40 1.90 -15.73
CA TYR A 446 6.25 2.00 -14.54
C TYR A 446 6.42 0.66 -13.82
N GLY A 447 5.97 -0.44 -14.43
CA GLY A 447 6.13 -1.78 -13.88
C GLY A 447 4.95 -2.27 -13.02
N MET A 448 3.85 -1.51 -12.87
CA MET A 448 2.70 -1.91 -12.05
C MET A 448 2.01 -3.13 -12.66
N THR A 449 1.98 -4.24 -11.89
CA THR A 449 1.40 -5.52 -12.32
C THR A 449 0.33 -6.06 -11.39
N ARG A 450 0.21 -5.56 -10.17
CA ARG A 450 -0.83 -5.98 -9.21
C ARG A 450 -1.16 -4.86 -8.23
N MET A 451 -2.45 -4.75 -7.86
CA MET A 451 -2.98 -3.76 -6.93
C MET A 451 -3.82 -4.46 -5.86
N TYR A 452 -3.42 -4.39 -4.59
CA TYR A 452 -4.23 -4.90 -3.48
C TYR A 452 -4.99 -3.76 -2.83
N PHE A 453 -6.31 -3.73 -3.05
CA PHE A 453 -7.18 -2.72 -2.42
C PHE A 453 -7.25 -2.94 -0.90
N TYR A 454 -7.16 -1.88 -0.11
CA TYR A 454 -7.25 -1.93 1.34
C TYR A 454 -8.57 -1.30 1.81
N SER A 455 -9.47 -2.06 2.39
CA SER A 455 -9.42 -3.48 2.66
C SER A 455 -10.81 -4.10 2.58
N TRP A 456 -10.87 -5.37 2.23
CA TRP A 456 -12.06 -6.18 2.34
C TRP A 456 -12.27 -6.64 3.79
N GLY A 457 -13.53 -6.72 4.25
CA GLY A 457 -13.91 -7.18 5.59
C GLY A 457 -13.94 -6.07 6.64
N SER A 458 -13.52 -4.86 6.31
CA SER A 458 -13.65 -3.68 7.17
C SER A 458 -15.06 -3.10 7.12
N ARG A 459 -15.44 -2.33 8.19
CA ARG A 459 -16.73 -1.65 8.26
C ARG A 459 -16.68 -0.14 8.03
N ASP A 460 -15.59 0.52 8.44
CA ASP A 460 -15.48 2.01 8.43
C ASP A 460 -14.11 2.53 8.03
N LEU A 461 -13.24 1.73 7.46
CA LEU A 461 -12.01 2.26 6.85
C LEU A 461 -12.36 3.16 5.67
N PRO A 462 -11.45 4.03 5.19
CA PRO A 462 -11.81 5.11 4.27
C PRO A 462 -12.78 4.68 3.17
N LEU A 463 -12.76 3.39 2.82
CA LEU A 463 -13.66 2.82 1.85
C LEU A 463 -14.04 1.38 2.20
N VAL A 464 -15.32 1.14 2.37
CA VAL A 464 -15.89 -0.20 2.63
C VAL A 464 -16.35 -0.81 1.32
N VAL A 465 -15.71 -1.91 0.90
CA VAL A 465 -16.10 -2.67 -0.30
C VAL A 465 -17.07 -3.79 0.02
N GLN A 466 -16.89 -4.43 1.15
CA GLN A 466 -17.82 -5.42 1.71
C GLN A 466 -17.45 -5.68 3.18
N PRO A 467 -18.38 -5.55 4.13
CA PRO A 467 -18.16 -6.01 5.51
C PRO A 467 -18.22 -7.54 5.58
N VAL A 468 -17.48 -8.13 6.52
CA VAL A 468 -17.58 -9.59 6.79
C VAL A 468 -19.03 -9.98 7.08
N GLY A 469 -19.50 -11.05 6.44
CA GLY A 469 -20.87 -11.57 6.60
C GLY A 469 -21.96 -10.69 6.00
N GLY A 470 -21.60 -9.59 5.33
CA GLY A 470 -22.55 -8.69 4.67
C GLY A 470 -22.47 -8.76 3.14
N PRO A 471 -23.43 -8.16 2.42
CA PRO A 471 -23.38 -8.07 0.97
C PRO A 471 -22.32 -7.05 0.51
N PRO A 472 -21.81 -7.17 -0.73
CA PRO A 472 -20.97 -6.16 -1.34
C PRO A 472 -21.65 -4.79 -1.35
N THR A 473 -20.92 -3.74 -1.00
CA THR A 473 -21.37 -2.35 -1.13
C THR A 473 -21.47 -1.96 -2.62
N GLU A 474 -21.95 -0.76 -2.90
CA GLU A 474 -21.93 -0.26 -4.27
C GLU A 474 -20.49 -0.15 -4.80
N ALA A 475 -19.52 0.23 -3.96
CA ALA A 475 -18.11 0.26 -4.33
C ALA A 475 -17.59 -1.13 -4.75
N GLY A 476 -17.88 -2.19 -3.99
CA GLY A 476 -17.52 -3.56 -4.34
C GLY A 476 -18.14 -4.03 -5.67
N ARG A 477 -19.44 -3.75 -5.87
CA ARG A 477 -20.11 -4.07 -7.16
C ARG A 477 -19.53 -3.31 -8.34
N ARG A 478 -19.09 -2.05 -8.16
CA ARG A 478 -18.44 -1.27 -9.23
C ARG A 478 -17.05 -1.81 -9.59
N MET A 479 -16.29 -2.28 -8.59
CA MET A 479 -15.02 -2.98 -8.84
C MET A 479 -15.26 -4.24 -9.69
N GLU A 480 -16.25 -5.05 -9.33
CA GLU A 480 -16.65 -6.23 -10.11
C GLU A 480 -17.03 -5.85 -11.55
N GLY A 481 -17.84 -4.79 -11.73
CA GLY A 481 -18.20 -4.28 -13.05
C GLY A 481 -17.00 -3.86 -13.91
N LEU A 482 -15.96 -3.27 -13.30
CA LEU A 482 -14.71 -2.98 -14.01
C LEU A 482 -14.00 -4.27 -14.44
N MET A 483 -13.92 -5.26 -13.56
CA MET A 483 -13.30 -6.55 -13.89
C MET A 483 -14.04 -7.26 -15.03
N GLU A 484 -15.38 -7.20 -15.05
CA GLU A 484 -16.19 -7.70 -16.17
C GLU A 484 -15.92 -6.94 -17.47
N TRP A 485 -15.78 -5.61 -17.41
CA TRP A 485 -15.44 -4.81 -18.59
C TRP A 485 -14.10 -5.22 -19.21
N LEU A 486 -13.13 -5.57 -18.36
CA LEU A 486 -11.76 -5.85 -18.76
C LEU A 486 -11.44 -7.36 -18.85
N ASP A 487 -12.45 -8.22 -18.70
CA ASP A 487 -12.28 -9.67 -18.82
C ASP A 487 -11.81 -10.04 -20.24
N GLY A 488 -10.66 -10.72 -20.33
CA GLY A 488 -10.00 -11.05 -21.59
C GLY A 488 -9.48 -9.85 -22.40
N ALA A 489 -9.49 -8.63 -21.82
CA ALA A 489 -8.98 -7.44 -22.48
C ALA A 489 -7.45 -7.33 -22.35
N LYS A 490 -6.84 -6.66 -23.32
CA LYS A 490 -5.42 -6.26 -23.34
C LYS A 490 -5.33 -4.76 -23.29
N ILE A 491 -4.51 -4.20 -22.40
CA ILE A 491 -4.26 -2.76 -22.35
C ILE A 491 -3.25 -2.37 -23.45
N ALA A 492 -3.55 -1.29 -24.19
CA ALA A 492 -2.74 -0.80 -25.30
C ALA A 492 -2.14 0.58 -25.03
N SER A 493 -2.89 1.52 -24.48
CA SER A 493 -2.43 2.88 -24.24
C SER A 493 -3.25 3.58 -23.17
N CYS A 494 -2.67 4.60 -22.53
CA CYS A 494 -3.41 5.54 -21.69
C CYS A 494 -2.90 6.98 -21.91
N GLY A 495 -3.79 7.94 -21.67
CA GLY A 495 -3.50 9.36 -21.80
C GLY A 495 -4.44 10.22 -20.96
N ARG A 496 -4.20 11.52 -20.92
CA ARG A 496 -5.00 12.47 -20.14
C ARG A 496 -4.98 13.86 -20.74
N GLY A 497 -6.01 14.66 -20.42
CA GLY A 497 -6.06 16.09 -20.71
C GLY A 497 -5.94 16.44 -22.18
N ALA A 498 -5.43 17.62 -22.48
CA ALA A 498 -5.39 18.20 -23.82
C ALA A 498 -4.67 17.32 -24.86
N GLN A 499 -3.65 16.57 -24.48
CA GLN A 499 -2.94 15.65 -25.38
C GLN A 499 -3.87 14.58 -26.00
N MET A 500 -4.95 14.24 -25.31
CA MET A 500 -5.98 13.30 -25.75
C MET A 500 -7.24 14.00 -26.29
N GLY A 501 -7.21 15.31 -26.52
CA GLY A 501 -8.39 16.10 -26.84
C GLY A 501 -9.43 16.13 -25.70
N LEU A 502 -9.01 15.88 -24.47
CA LEU A 502 -9.86 15.83 -23.28
C LEU A 502 -9.67 17.08 -22.40
N ALA A 503 -10.67 17.37 -21.58
CA ALA A 503 -10.57 18.41 -20.56
C ALA A 503 -9.45 18.10 -19.55
N GLU A 504 -8.90 19.13 -18.92
CA GLU A 504 -7.94 18.97 -17.80
C GLU A 504 -8.55 18.10 -16.69
N GLY A 505 -7.78 17.15 -16.17
CA GLY A 505 -8.24 16.19 -15.16
C GLY A 505 -9.07 15.03 -15.70
N ALA A 506 -9.31 14.96 -17.01
CA ALA A 506 -9.88 13.79 -17.65
C ALA A 506 -8.80 12.79 -18.09
N TYR A 507 -9.10 11.52 -17.97
CA TYR A 507 -8.23 10.39 -18.27
C TYR A 507 -8.91 9.42 -19.23
N THR A 508 -8.12 8.71 -20.02
CA THR A 508 -8.57 7.60 -20.84
C THR A 508 -7.54 6.49 -20.87
N CYS A 509 -8.03 5.24 -20.93
CA CYS A 509 -7.22 4.08 -21.27
C CYS A 509 -7.90 3.28 -22.37
N ARG A 510 -7.13 2.93 -23.39
CA ARG A 510 -7.56 2.07 -24.50
C ARG A 510 -7.14 0.65 -24.25
N PHE A 511 -8.10 -0.23 -24.40
CA PHE A 511 -7.94 -1.68 -24.32
C PHE A 511 -8.35 -2.30 -25.67
N GLU A 512 -7.99 -3.56 -25.85
CA GLU A 512 -8.40 -4.38 -26.98
C GLU A 512 -8.95 -5.71 -26.48
N ARG A 513 -10.11 -6.13 -27.01
CA ARG A 513 -10.69 -7.43 -26.73
C ARG A 513 -11.20 -8.05 -28.02
N ALA A 514 -10.69 -9.25 -28.38
CA ALA A 514 -11.01 -9.93 -29.63
C ALA A 514 -10.80 -9.03 -30.87
N GLY A 515 -9.71 -8.24 -30.89
CA GLY A 515 -9.38 -7.34 -32.01
C GLY A 515 -10.21 -6.06 -32.09
N LYS A 516 -11.03 -5.77 -31.06
CA LYS A 516 -11.90 -4.57 -31.02
C LYS A 516 -11.45 -3.64 -29.91
N PRO A 517 -11.36 -2.32 -30.18
CA PRO A 517 -11.01 -1.33 -29.16
C PRO A 517 -12.11 -1.15 -28.12
N LEU A 518 -11.67 -0.85 -26.90
CA LEU A 518 -12.49 -0.48 -25.76
C LEU A 518 -11.83 0.74 -25.11
N ASP A 519 -12.54 1.84 -24.92
CA ASP A 519 -12.01 3.03 -24.25
C ASP A 519 -12.72 3.24 -22.92
N VAL A 520 -11.95 3.28 -21.83
CA VAL A 520 -12.44 3.65 -20.50
C VAL A 520 -12.06 5.10 -20.24
N LEU A 521 -13.08 5.94 -19.94
CA LEU A 521 -12.90 7.37 -19.65
C LEU A 521 -13.41 7.70 -18.25
N TRP A 522 -12.72 8.60 -17.58
CA TRP A 522 -13.13 9.16 -16.28
C TRP A 522 -12.51 10.52 -16.03
N THR A 523 -13.05 11.26 -15.06
CA THR A 523 -12.42 12.50 -14.57
C THR A 523 -11.95 12.34 -13.13
N THR A 524 -11.03 13.17 -12.70
CA THR A 524 -10.62 13.25 -11.28
C THR A 524 -11.52 14.18 -10.48
N ARG A 525 -12.28 15.04 -11.15
CA ARG A 525 -13.22 15.97 -10.56
C ARG A 525 -14.18 16.53 -11.61
N GLY A 526 -15.45 16.61 -11.25
CA GLY A 526 -16.49 17.24 -12.07
C GLY A 526 -16.84 16.46 -13.33
N ARG A 527 -17.24 17.14 -14.37
CA ARG A 527 -17.72 16.56 -15.62
C ARG A 527 -16.87 16.99 -16.80
N ALA A 528 -16.65 16.06 -17.73
CA ALA A 528 -16.00 16.30 -19.01
C ALA A 528 -16.87 15.78 -20.15
N GLU A 529 -16.56 16.22 -21.37
CA GLU A 529 -17.19 15.74 -22.60
C GLU A 529 -16.13 15.27 -23.58
N VAL A 530 -16.51 14.31 -24.42
CA VAL A 530 -15.68 13.82 -25.51
C VAL A 530 -16.53 13.61 -26.76
N THR A 531 -15.97 13.91 -27.94
CA THR A 531 -16.56 13.55 -29.23
C THR A 531 -16.12 12.15 -29.61
N LEU A 532 -17.09 11.26 -29.86
CA LEU A 532 -16.81 9.84 -30.10
C LEU A 532 -16.13 9.61 -31.45
N GLU A 533 -15.10 8.78 -31.45
CA GLU A 533 -14.35 8.39 -32.64
C GLU A 533 -15.17 7.46 -33.56
N LYS A 534 -14.68 7.31 -34.80
CA LYS A 534 -15.24 6.36 -35.77
C LYS A 534 -15.19 4.94 -35.21
N GLY A 535 -16.31 4.21 -35.32
CA GLY A 535 -16.44 2.85 -34.81
C GLY A 535 -17.14 2.74 -33.45
N ALA A 536 -17.23 3.81 -32.67
CA ALA A 536 -17.98 3.79 -31.41
C ALA A 536 -19.45 3.43 -31.67
N TYR A 537 -19.98 2.46 -30.91
CA TYR A 537 -21.37 2.01 -31.10
C TYR A 537 -22.15 1.80 -29.81
N ARG A 538 -21.46 1.66 -28.67
CA ARG A 538 -22.10 1.43 -27.36
C ARG A 538 -21.34 2.11 -26.22
N LEU A 539 -22.08 2.78 -25.37
CA LEU A 539 -21.64 3.32 -24.08
C LEU A 539 -22.14 2.38 -22.95
N ARG A 540 -21.27 2.06 -22.00
CA ARG A 540 -21.63 1.27 -20.82
C ARG A 540 -21.27 2.03 -19.54
N HIS A 541 -22.14 1.91 -18.56
CA HIS A 541 -21.92 2.39 -17.19
C HIS A 541 -21.68 1.21 -16.25
N LEU A 542 -21.00 1.46 -15.13
CA LEU A 542 -20.72 0.44 -14.12
C LEU A 542 -21.96 -0.06 -13.37
N ASP A 543 -23.08 0.67 -13.44
CA ASP A 543 -24.40 0.23 -12.92
C ASP A 543 -25.15 -0.73 -13.86
N GLY A 544 -24.52 -1.13 -14.96
CA GLY A 544 -25.10 -2.02 -15.96
C GLY A 544 -25.91 -1.31 -17.05
N ARG A 545 -26.18 0.01 -16.95
CA ARG A 545 -26.85 0.77 -18.03
C ARG A 545 -26.00 0.74 -19.29
N LYS A 546 -26.69 0.65 -20.44
CA LYS A 546 -26.09 0.65 -21.79
C LYS A 546 -26.88 1.58 -22.70
N ALA A 547 -26.15 2.34 -23.51
CA ALA A 547 -26.75 3.20 -24.54
C ALA A 547 -26.07 2.96 -25.88
N GLY A 548 -26.86 2.97 -26.98
CA GLY A 548 -26.31 3.03 -28.32
C GLY A 548 -25.79 4.42 -28.58
N VAL A 549 -24.60 4.54 -29.20
CA VAL A 549 -23.96 5.81 -29.54
C VAL A 549 -23.44 5.76 -30.97
N ARG A 550 -23.09 6.93 -31.53
CA ARG A 550 -22.60 7.07 -32.91
C ARG A 550 -21.30 7.89 -32.94
N ALA A 551 -20.48 7.62 -33.95
CA ALA A 551 -19.33 8.46 -34.27
C ALA A 551 -19.74 9.92 -34.45
N GLY A 552 -18.97 10.85 -33.93
CA GLY A 552 -19.24 12.29 -33.93
C GLY A 552 -20.22 12.76 -32.84
N GLU A 553 -20.86 11.85 -32.11
CA GLU A 553 -21.71 12.20 -30.97
C GLU A 553 -20.86 12.71 -29.80
N ARG A 554 -21.34 13.74 -29.10
CA ARG A 554 -20.71 14.23 -27.87
C ARG A 554 -21.36 13.56 -26.65
N ILE A 555 -20.57 12.90 -25.84
CA ILE A 555 -21.01 12.30 -24.58
C ILE A 555 -20.35 12.98 -23.38
N GLY A 556 -21.09 13.08 -22.28
CA GLY A 556 -20.57 13.53 -21.01
C GLY A 556 -20.19 12.35 -20.12
N PHE A 557 -19.13 12.51 -19.36
CA PHE A 557 -18.69 11.56 -18.33
C PHE A 557 -18.16 12.33 -17.10
N ASP A 558 -18.06 11.66 -15.96
CA ASP A 558 -17.65 12.27 -14.69
C ASP A 558 -16.64 11.39 -13.92
N GLU A 559 -16.64 11.47 -12.60
CA GLU A 559 -15.76 10.68 -11.74
C GLU A 559 -16.10 9.18 -11.74
N GLU A 560 -17.34 8.81 -12.12
CA GLU A 560 -17.72 7.43 -12.40
C GLU A 560 -17.25 7.04 -13.80
N PRO A 561 -16.34 6.05 -13.94
CA PRO A 561 -15.84 5.65 -15.25
C PRO A 561 -16.92 5.16 -16.20
N VAL A 562 -16.75 5.44 -17.47
CA VAL A 562 -17.59 4.92 -18.55
C VAL A 562 -16.74 4.12 -19.54
N LEU A 563 -17.35 3.12 -20.19
CA LEU A 563 -16.72 2.30 -21.22
C LEU A 563 -17.37 2.57 -22.57
N ILE A 564 -16.58 2.88 -23.59
CA ILE A 564 -16.99 2.96 -24.98
C ILE A 564 -16.52 1.70 -25.71
N GLU A 565 -17.45 0.98 -26.32
CA GLU A 565 -17.15 -0.18 -27.15
C GLU A 565 -17.15 0.23 -28.65
N HIS A 566 -16.14 -0.26 -29.40
CA HIS A 566 -16.00 -0.04 -30.83
C HIS A 566 -16.29 -1.32 -31.63
N ARG A 567 -16.68 -1.16 -32.92
CA ARG A 567 -16.98 -2.26 -33.84
C ARG A 567 -15.74 -2.90 -34.41
#